data_a733091cc8133cb22e9d942600ffad15
#
_entry.id   a733091cc8133cb22e9d942600ffad15
#
_cell.length_a   1.000
_cell.length_b   1.000
_cell.length_c   1.000
_cell.angle_alpha   90.00
_cell.angle_beta   90.00
_cell.angle_gamma   90.00
#
_symmetry.space_group_name_H-M   'P 1'
#
loop_
_entity.id
_entity.type
_entity.pdbx_description
1 polymer ?
#
loop_
_entity_poly.entity_id
_entity_poly.type
_entity_poly.pdbx_seq_one_letter_code
_entity_poly.pdbx_strand_id
1 'polypeptide(L)'
;TDTLVALTNRVLEIMHRDKDLINVRNSWGNKIPVWKPVYSQERAQPLGVSRQSMAQSIQIGTNGMTLGEYRQGDQVLPILLKDNTIDAFRINDLRTLPVFGTTRETTTLEQVVSEFDYQYKFSNVKDYNRQMVMMAQADPRRGVNAIAAFNRVWEQVQKEIDVPEGYAMKYFGEQ
;
A
#
# COMPACT_ATOMS: atom_id res chain seq x y z
N THR A 1 -4.00 14.46 2.83
CA THR A 1 -3.14 13.48 2.11
C THR A 1 -2.69 14.04 0.76
N ASP A 2 -3.61 14.53 -0.08
CA ASP A 2 -3.28 14.98 -1.44
C ASP A 2 -2.35 16.21 -1.45
N THR A 3 -2.56 17.15 -0.53
CA THR A 3 -1.68 18.31 -0.36
C THR A 3 -0.27 17.89 0.03
N LEU A 4 -0.13 16.93 0.95
CA LEU A 4 1.18 16.41 1.37
C LEU A 4 1.90 15.74 0.19
N VAL A 5 1.18 14.95 -0.61
CA VAL A 5 1.72 14.33 -1.82
C VAL A 5 2.15 15.38 -2.84
N ALA A 6 1.33 16.42 -3.06
CA ALA A 6 1.65 17.50 -4.00
C ALA A 6 2.90 18.27 -3.57
N LEU A 7 3.01 18.63 -2.27
CA LEU A 7 4.20 19.30 -1.72
C LEU A 7 5.45 18.44 -1.89
N THR A 8 5.35 17.14 -1.52
CA THR A 8 6.49 16.22 -1.65
C THR A 8 6.92 16.05 -3.10
N ASN A 9 5.99 15.96 -4.05
CA ASN A 9 6.31 15.86 -5.48
C ASN A 9 7.06 17.11 -5.97
N ARG A 10 6.69 18.32 -5.53
CA ARG A 10 7.43 19.54 -5.85
C ARG A 10 8.86 19.50 -5.29
N VAL A 11 9.05 18.99 -4.07
CA VAL A 11 10.40 18.79 -3.51
C VAL A 11 11.19 17.80 -4.35
N LEU A 12 10.59 16.68 -4.75
CA LEU A 12 11.25 15.68 -5.61
C LEU A 12 11.65 16.27 -6.97
N GLU A 13 10.81 17.11 -7.57
CA GLU A 13 11.14 17.81 -8.82
C GLU A 13 12.38 18.69 -8.67
N ILE A 14 12.49 19.44 -7.56
CA ILE A 14 13.67 20.25 -7.26
C ILE A 14 14.91 19.35 -7.10
N MET A 15 14.78 18.23 -6.35
CA MET A 15 15.87 17.27 -6.19
C MET A 15 16.31 16.64 -7.52
N HIS A 16 15.37 16.35 -8.43
CA HIS A 16 15.69 15.79 -9.76
C HIS A 16 16.45 16.77 -10.68
N ARG A 17 16.33 18.08 -10.45
CA ARG A 17 17.07 19.10 -11.21
C ARG A 17 18.57 19.14 -10.82
N ASP A 18 18.90 18.69 -9.60
CA ASP A 18 20.30 18.66 -9.15
C ASP A 18 21.00 17.42 -9.70
N LYS A 19 22.06 17.65 -10.50
CA LYS A 19 22.84 16.58 -11.19
C LYS A 19 23.67 15.72 -10.22
N ASP A 20 23.90 16.24 -9.02
CA ASP A 20 24.71 15.58 -8.00
C ASP A 20 23.88 14.60 -7.15
N LEU A 21 22.56 14.60 -7.29
CA LEU A 21 21.66 13.68 -6.60
C LEU A 21 21.24 12.51 -7.51
N ILE A 22 21.16 11.34 -6.91
CA ILE A 22 20.68 10.09 -7.52
C ILE A 22 19.64 9.42 -6.62
N ASN A 23 18.91 8.47 -7.16
CA ASN A 23 17.90 7.68 -6.41
C ASN A 23 16.87 8.55 -5.69
N VAL A 24 16.44 9.65 -6.33
CA VAL A 24 15.42 10.54 -5.78
C VAL A 24 14.11 9.77 -5.64
N ARG A 25 13.58 9.70 -4.43
CA ARG A 25 12.39 8.89 -4.10
C ARG A 25 11.60 9.49 -2.93
N ASN A 26 10.34 9.10 -2.81
CA ASN A 26 9.56 9.38 -1.61
C ASN A 26 9.50 8.14 -0.71
N SER A 27 9.21 8.37 0.58
CA SER A 27 9.16 7.29 1.58
C SER A 27 7.92 6.40 1.51
N TRP A 28 6.88 6.82 0.77
CA TRP A 28 5.66 6.04 0.59
C TRP A 28 5.73 5.11 -0.63
N GLY A 29 6.74 5.33 -1.51
CA GLY A 29 6.92 4.58 -2.74
C GLY A 29 5.86 4.93 -3.80
N ASN A 30 5.64 4.01 -4.71
CA ASN A 30 4.65 4.17 -5.77
C ASN A 30 3.27 3.75 -5.30
N LYS A 31 2.24 4.37 -5.88
CA LYS A 31 0.88 3.89 -5.72
C LYS A 31 0.73 2.54 -6.38
N ILE A 32 0.13 1.60 -5.68
CA ILE A 32 -0.22 0.27 -6.18
C ILE A 32 -1.71 0.21 -6.51
N PRO A 33 -2.11 -0.56 -7.50
CA PRO A 33 -3.50 -0.82 -7.78
C PRO A 33 -4.12 -1.68 -6.66
N VAL A 34 -5.27 -1.26 -6.16
CA VAL A 34 -6.04 -1.97 -5.14
C VAL A 34 -7.43 -2.23 -5.67
N TRP A 35 -7.83 -3.49 -5.68
CA TRP A 35 -9.18 -3.90 -5.98
C TRP A 35 -9.94 -4.12 -4.67
N LYS A 36 -11.05 -3.41 -4.54
CA LYS A 36 -11.89 -3.48 -3.35
C LYS A 36 -13.28 -3.99 -3.76
N PRO A 37 -13.60 -5.25 -3.49
CA PRO A 37 -14.96 -5.74 -3.70
C PRO A 37 -15.91 -5.05 -2.72
N VAL A 38 -16.96 -4.44 -3.23
CA VAL A 38 -18.01 -3.78 -2.45
C VAL A 38 -19.10 -4.77 -2.14
N TYR A 39 -19.15 -5.24 -0.90
CA TYR A 39 -20.14 -6.24 -0.45
C TYR A 39 -21.57 -5.69 -0.59
N SER A 40 -22.44 -6.45 -1.26
CA SER A 40 -23.86 -6.18 -1.37
C SER A 40 -24.64 -7.09 -0.43
N GLN A 41 -25.22 -6.51 0.62
CA GLN A 41 -26.05 -7.28 1.57
C GLN A 41 -27.27 -7.89 0.87
N GLU A 42 -27.88 -7.15 -0.05
CA GLU A 42 -29.06 -7.54 -0.78
C GLU A 42 -28.83 -8.79 -1.65
N ARG A 43 -27.66 -8.90 -2.29
CA ARG A 43 -27.27 -10.06 -3.09
C ARG A 43 -26.76 -11.22 -2.27
N ALA A 44 -26.02 -10.93 -1.20
CA ALA A 44 -25.35 -11.95 -0.39
C ALA A 44 -26.24 -12.63 0.63
N GLN A 45 -27.23 -11.93 1.18
CA GLN A 45 -28.12 -12.46 2.20
C GLN A 45 -28.92 -13.69 1.75
N PRO A 46 -29.53 -13.75 0.56
CA PRO A 46 -30.23 -14.95 0.09
C PRO A 46 -29.31 -16.17 -0.07
N LEU A 47 -28.03 -15.93 -0.34
CA LEU A 47 -27.00 -16.96 -0.51
C LEU A 47 -26.34 -17.36 0.81
N GLY A 48 -26.78 -16.79 1.94
CA GLY A 48 -26.21 -17.04 3.25
C GLY A 48 -24.76 -16.59 3.41
N VAL A 49 -24.28 -15.65 2.56
CA VAL A 49 -22.91 -15.16 2.60
C VAL A 49 -22.84 -13.92 3.47
N SER A 50 -22.04 -13.98 4.52
CA SER A 50 -21.72 -12.84 5.38
C SER A 50 -20.51 -12.05 4.84
N ARG A 51 -20.35 -10.81 5.27
CA ARG A 51 -19.15 -10.01 4.97
C ARG A 51 -17.87 -10.70 5.46
N GLN A 52 -17.95 -11.38 6.60
CA GLN A 52 -16.83 -12.12 7.15
C GLN A 52 -16.47 -13.34 6.29
N SER A 53 -17.47 -14.15 5.88
CA SER A 53 -17.19 -15.32 5.03
C SER A 53 -16.65 -14.90 3.65
N MET A 54 -17.13 -13.79 3.08
CA MET A 54 -16.55 -13.21 1.87
C MET A 54 -15.06 -12.84 2.07
N ALA A 55 -14.73 -12.15 3.17
CA ALA A 55 -13.35 -11.76 3.45
C ALA A 55 -12.43 -12.99 3.66
N GLN A 56 -12.90 -14.01 4.34
CA GLN A 56 -12.17 -15.27 4.52
C GLN A 56 -11.93 -15.99 3.18
N SER A 57 -12.94 -16.05 2.33
CA SER A 57 -12.82 -16.65 0.99
C SER A 57 -11.77 -15.93 0.15
N ILE A 58 -11.77 -14.60 0.16
CA ILE A 58 -10.76 -13.79 -0.53
C ILE A 58 -9.37 -14.08 0.05
N GLN A 59 -9.23 -14.15 1.36
CA GLN A 59 -7.95 -14.45 2.01
C GLN A 59 -7.42 -15.82 1.62
N ILE A 60 -8.27 -16.86 1.61
CA ILE A 60 -7.90 -18.22 1.20
C ILE A 60 -7.43 -18.23 -0.26
N GLY A 61 -8.15 -17.54 -1.15
CA GLY A 61 -7.86 -17.51 -2.58
C GLY A 61 -6.71 -16.57 -2.98
N THR A 62 -6.21 -15.72 -2.08
CA THR A 62 -5.12 -14.77 -2.40
C THR A 62 -3.84 -15.04 -1.62
N ASN A 63 -3.88 -14.96 -0.30
CA ASN A 63 -2.72 -15.05 0.57
C ASN A 63 -2.65 -16.36 1.38
N GLY A 64 -3.77 -17.06 1.46
CA GLY A 64 -3.96 -18.17 2.37
C GLY A 64 -4.37 -17.70 3.78
N MET A 65 -5.01 -18.60 4.51
CA MET A 65 -5.46 -18.40 5.88
C MET A 65 -4.70 -19.34 6.82
N THR A 66 -4.16 -18.82 7.91
CA THR A 66 -3.53 -19.65 8.94
C THR A 66 -4.61 -20.41 9.73
N LEU A 67 -4.55 -21.73 9.70
CA LEU A 67 -5.47 -22.62 10.43
C LEU A 67 -4.96 -22.96 11.83
N GLY A 68 -3.65 -22.96 12.02
CA GLY A 68 -3.01 -23.34 13.26
C GLY A 68 -1.49 -23.36 13.13
N GLU A 69 -0.85 -23.91 14.15
CA GLU A 69 0.59 -23.99 14.24
C GLU A 69 1.02 -25.45 14.49
N TYR A 70 2.04 -25.90 13.79
CA TYR A 70 2.71 -27.16 14.04
C TYR A 70 4.06 -26.88 14.71
N ARG A 71 4.29 -27.54 15.86
CA ARG A 71 5.55 -27.43 16.60
C ARG A 71 6.44 -28.63 16.33
N GLN A 72 7.66 -28.36 15.90
CA GLN A 72 8.70 -29.34 15.71
C GLN A 72 9.94 -28.93 16.51
N GLY A 73 10.10 -29.46 17.72
CA GLY A 73 11.11 -29.00 18.66
C GLY A 73 10.90 -27.52 19.02
N ASP A 74 11.90 -26.68 18.77
CA ASP A 74 11.87 -25.24 19.04
C ASP A 74 11.26 -24.41 17.88
N GLN A 75 10.93 -25.05 16.77
CA GLN A 75 10.36 -24.35 15.61
C GLN A 75 8.83 -24.41 15.63
N VAL A 76 8.20 -23.25 15.36
CA VAL A 76 6.77 -23.11 15.18
C VAL A 76 6.52 -22.84 13.69
N LEU A 77 5.82 -23.79 13.04
CA LEU A 77 5.49 -23.70 11.62
C LEU A 77 4.00 -23.42 11.45
N PRO A 78 3.61 -22.36 10.72
CA PRO A 78 2.19 -22.08 10.47
C PRO A 78 1.61 -23.11 9.49
N ILE A 79 0.41 -23.60 9.79
CA ILE A 79 -0.39 -24.41 8.85
C ILE A 79 -1.26 -23.45 8.06
N LEU A 80 -1.00 -23.34 6.74
CA LEU A 80 -1.73 -22.45 5.86
C LEU A 80 -2.73 -23.23 5.00
N LEU A 81 -3.98 -22.75 5.00
CA LEU A 81 -5.00 -23.13 4.01
C LEU A 81 -4.97 -22.13 2.86
N LYS A 82 -4.67 -22.57 1.65
CA LYS A 82 -4.70 -21.74 0.45
C LYS A 82 -5.17 -22.54 -0.75
N ASP A 83 -5.68 -21.82 -1.75
CA ASP A 83 -6.02 -22.41 -3.04
C ASP A 83 -4.74 -22.91 -3.73
N ASN A 84 -4.81 -24.03 -4.40
CA ASN A 84 -3.67 -24.60 -5.12
C ASN A 84 -3.31 -23.83 -6.40
N THR A 85 -4.17 -22.91 -6.84
CA THR A 85 -3.98 -22.04 -8.02
C THR A 85 -3.40 -20.68 -7.67
N ILE A 86 -3.07 -20.44 -6.37
CA ILE A 86 -2.69 -19.13 -5.85
C ILE A 86 -1.45 -18.52 -6.57
N ASP A 87 -0.52 -19.34 -7.01
CA ASP A 87 0.70 -18.89 -7.68
C ASP A 87 0.43 -18.44 -9.14
N ALA A 88 -0.71 -18.85 -9.72
CA ALA A 88 -1.19 -18.44 -11.04
C ALA A 88 -2.33 -17.42 -10.98
N PHE A 89 -2.72 -17.00 -9.78
CA PHE A 89 -3.86 -16.10 -9.55
C PHE A 89 -3.68 -14.75 -10.25
N ARG A 90 -4.67 -14.41 -11.07
CA ARG A 90 -4.75 -13.12 -11.75
C ARG A 90 -5.87 -12.30 -11.12
N ILE A 91 -5.75 -10.99 -11.20
CA ILE A 91 -6.75 -10.09 -10.62
C ILE A 91 -8.18 -10.33 -11.18
N ASN A 92 -8.28 -10.79 -12.42
CA ASN A 92 -9.57 -11.13 -13.02
C ASN A 92 -10.20 -12.39 -12.41
N ASP A 93 -9.39 -13.29 -11.86
CA ASP A 93 -9.84 -14.52 -11.22
C ASP A 93 -10.57 -14.24 -9.89
N LEU A 94 -10.39 -13.02 -9.36
CA LEU A 94 -11.09 -12.56 -8.17
C LEU A 94 -12.62 -12.59 -8.34
N ARG A 95 -13.13 -12.35 -9.55
CA ARG A 95 -14.57 -12.36 -9.82
C ARG A 95 -15.19 -13.74 -9.66
N THR A 96 -14.47 -14.76 -10.13
CA THR A 96 -14.91 -16.16 -10.11
C THR A 96 -14.49 -16.91 -8.84
N LEU A 97 -13.83 -16.21 -7.90
CA LEU A 97 -13.40 -16.80 -6.65
C LEU A 97 -14.59 -17.42 -5.89
N PRO A 98 -14.51 -18.69 -5.47
CA PRO A 98 -15.57 -19.33 -4.73
C PRO A 98 -15.72 -18.69 -3.35
N VAL A 99 -16.95 -18.35 -2.99
CA VAL A 99 -17.32 -17.81 -1.68
C VAL A 99 -18.25 -18.80 -0.98
N PHE A 100 -17.95 -19.10 0.27
CA PHE A 100 -18.67 -20.05 1.08
C PHE A 100 -19.69 -19.33 1.96
N GLY A 101 -20.95 -19.71 1.82
CA GLY A 101 -22.06 -19.26 2.67
C GLY A 101 -22.39 -20.25 3.78
N THR A 102 -23.43 -19.95 4.54
CA THR A 102 -24.02 -20.87 5.54
C THR A 102 -24.83 -22.01 4.89
N THR A 103 -25.34 -21.78 3.69
CA THR A 103 -25.88 -22.83 2.83
C THR A 103 -24.71 -23.60 2.23
N ARG A 104 -24.80 -24.92 2.14
CA ARG A 104 -23.71 -25.75 1.59
C ARG A 104 -23.39 -25.48 0.10
N GLU A 105 -24.03 -24.51 -0.49
CA GLU A 105 -23.81 -24.09 -1.86
C GLU A 105 -22.67 -23.08 -1.96
N THR A 106 -21.84 -23.26 -2.94
CA THR A 106 -20.74 -22.34 -3.27
C THR A 106 -21.22 -21.35 -4.30
N THR A 107 -20.97 -20.08 -4.07
CA THR A 107 -21.25 -18.99 -5.01
C THR A 107 -19.95 -18.29 -5.43
N THR A 108 -20.01 -17.44 -6.43
CA THR A 108 -18.83 -16.64 -6.84
C THR A 108 -18.83 -15.27 -6.19
N LEU A 109 -17.64 -14.70 -6.02
CA LEU A 109 -17.49 -13.37 -5.42
C LEU A 109 -18.31 -12.30 -6.17
N GLU A 110 -18.38 -12.38 -7.50
CA GLU A 110 -19.14 -11.45 -8.32
C GLU A 110 -20.64 -11.43 -7.99
N GLN A 111 -21.20 -12.55 -7.52
CA GLN A 111 -22.62 -12.63 -7.18
C GLN A 111 -22.96 -11.95 -5.85
N VAL A 112 -22.00 -11.77 -4.98
CA VAL A 112 -22.21 -11.20 -3.62
C VAL A 112 -21.72 -9.76 -3.47
N VAL A 113 -21.12 -9.18 -4.53
CA VAL A 113 -20.66 -7.79 -4.56
C VAL A 113 -21.51 -6.95 -5.51
N SER A 114 -21.64 -5.66 -5.21
CA SER A 114 -22.29 -4.70 -6.12
C SER A 114 -21.35 -4.29 -7.25
N GLU A 115 -20.07 -4.08 -6.92
CA GLU A 115 -19.04 -3.63 -7.83
C GLU A 115 -17.64 -3.99 -7.32
N PHE A 116 -16.65 -3.89 -8.20
CA PHE A 116 -15.23 -3.91 -7.83
C PHE A 116 -14.67 -2.51 -7.99
N ASP A 117 -14.43 -1.83 -6.87
CA ASP A 117 -13.83 -0.51 -6.84
C ASP A 117 -12.33 -0.63 -7.08
N TYR A 118 -11.84 0.03 -8.13
CA TYR A 118 -10.44 0.03 -8.51
C TYR A 118 -9.79 1.35 -8.17
N GLN A 119 -8.85 1.33 -7.25
CA GLN A 119 -8.17 2.51 -6.74
C GLN A 119 -6.66 2.34 -6.78
N TYR A 120 -5.95 3.47 -6.90
CA TYR A 120 -4.51 3.52 -6.67
C TYR A 120 -4.23 4.07 -5.28
N LYS A 121 -3.58 3.29 -4.43
CA LYS A 121 -3.23 3.69 -3.06
C LYS A 121 -1.75 3.49 -2.80
N PHE A 122 -1.19 4.32 -1.94
CA PHE A 122 0.15 4.06 -1.42
C PHE A 122 0.11 2.80 -0.54
N SER A 123 1.09 1.90 -0.76
CA SER A 123 1.22 0.67 0.03
C SER A 123 1.73 0.93 1.44
N ASN A 124 2.48 2.00 1.61
CA ASN A 124 3.13 2.34 2.86
C ASN A 124 2.93 3.83 3.17
N VAL A 125 2.06 4.12 4.12
CA VAL A 125 1.84 5.46 4.67
C VAL A 125 2.54 5.52 6.02
N LYS A 126 3.41 6.52 6.23
CA LYS A 126 4.17 6.67 7.47
C LYS A 126 3.61 7.80 8.32
N ASP A 127 3.57 7.54 9.62
CA ASP A 127 3.24 8.53 10.64
C ASP A 127 4.45 8.79 11.54
N TYR A 128 4.60 10.03 11.95
CA TYR A 128 5.57 10.44 12.94
C TYR A 128 4.86 11.33 13.98
N ASN A 129 4.96 11.01 15.26
CA ASN A 129 4.27 11.71 16.33
C ASN A 129 2.75 11.87 16.06
N ARG A 130 2.08 10.81 15.58
CA ARG A 130 0.64 10.80 15.24
C ARG A 130 0.26 11.78 14.11
N GLN A 131 1.24 12.24 13.35
CA GLN A 131 1.03 13.07 12.16
C GLN A 131 1.53 12.32 10.93
N MET A 132 0.77 12.40 9.87
CA MET A 132 1.13 11.78 8.60
C MET A 132 2.34 12.48 8.00
N VAL A 133 3.39 11.72 7.69
CA VAL A 133 4.67 12.25 7.19
C VAL A 133 5.07 11.57 5.90
N MET A 134 5.46 12.36 4.92
CA MET A 134 6.05 11.89 3.67
C MET A 134 7.44 12.53 3.50
N MET A 135 8.47 11.71 3.32
CA MET A 135 9.85 12.16 3.18
C MET A 135 10.28 12.10 1.72
N ALA A 136 10.85 13.18 1.22
CA ALA A 136 11.64 13.18 -0.01
C ALA A 136 13.09 12.79 0.33
N GLN A 137 13.65 11.82 -0.39
CA GLN A 137 14.96 11.26 -0.14
C GLN A 137 15.76 11.18 -1.43
N ALA A 138 17.06 11.45 -1.34
CA ALA A 138 17.99 11.26 -2.43
C ALA A 138 19.36 10.84 -1.88
N ASP A 139 20.15 10.19 -2.71
CA ASP A 139 21.51 9.82 -2.38
C ASP A 139 22.49 10.75 -3.16
N PRO A 140 23.59 11.23 -2.55
CA PRO A 140 24.58 12.00 -3.27
C PRO A 140 25.34 11.09 -4.24
N ARG A 141 25.71 11.62 -5.41
CA ARG A 141 26.57 10.91 -6.36
C ARG A 141 27.95 10.69 -5.75
N ARG A 142 28.60 9.59 -6.10
CA ARG A 142 29.92 9.26 -5.60
C ARG A 142 30.94 10.38 -5.86
N GLY A 143 31.61 10.82 -4.79
CA GLY A 143 32.59 11.93 -4.85
C GLY A 143 32.00 13.33 -4.64
N VAL A 144 30.69 13.45 -4.43
CA VAL A 144 30.00 14.70 -4.11
C VAL A 144 29.92 14.87 -2.59
N ASN A 145 30.17 16.08 -2.11
CA ASN A 145 29.94 16.42 -0.71
C ASN A 145 28.42 16.49 -0.45
N ALA A 146 27.93 15.58 0.39
CA ALA A 146 26.50 15.44 0.70
C ALA A 146 25.92 16.71 1.33
N ILE A 147 26.67 17.37 2.23
CA ILE A 147 26.23 18.59 2.92
C ILE A 147 26.09 19.76 1.90
N ALA A 148 27.05 19.91 1.00
CA ALA A 148 26.97 20.94 -0.02
C ALA A 148 25.81 20.73 -0.99
N ALA A 149 25.56 19.49 -1.41
CA ALA A 149 24.40 19.14 -2.23
C ALA A 149 23.08 19.41 -1.50
N PHE A 150 23.00 18.98 -0.23
CA PHE A 150 21.84 19.24 0.60
C PHE A 150 21.53 20.73 0.74
N ASN A 151 22.52 21.55 1.07
CA ASN A 151 22.33 23.00 1.28
C ASN A 151 21.80 23.67 0.01
N ARG A 152 22.35 23.33 -1.17
CA ARG A 152 21.85 23.87 -2.45
C ARG A 152 20.38 23.55 -2.68
N VAL A 153 20.02 22.28 -2.48
CA VAL A 153 18.64 21.81 -2.68
C VAL A 153 17.71 22.44 -1.65
N TRP A 154 18.15 22.51 -0.39
CA TRP A 154 17.36 23.10 0.69
C TRP A 154 17.06 24.57 0.46
N GLU A 155 18.05 25.36 0.00
CA GLU A 155 17.83 26.76 -0.38
C GLU A 155 16.79 26.90 -1.50
N GLN A 156 16.84 26.03 -2.52
CA GLN A 156 15.86 26.04 -3.61
C GLN A 156 14.47 25.66 -3.12
N VAL A 157 14.37 24.64 -2.28
CA VAL A 157 13.12 24.20 -1.68
C VAL A 157 12.48 25.34 -0.86
N GLN A 158 13.27 26.05 -0.04
CA GLN A 158 12.75 27.18 0.74
C GLN A 158 12.30 28.36 -0.12
N LYS A 159 12.90 28.56 -1.29
CA LYS A 159 12.53 29.65 -2.22
C LYS A 159 11.31 29.32 -3.06
N GLU A 160 11.16 28.05 -3.48
CA GLU A 160 10.13 27.64 -4.45
C GLU A 160 8.88 27.07 -3.80
N ILE A 161 8.97 26.61 -2.55
CA ILE A 161 7.84 25.93 -1.88
C ILE A 161 7.32 26.77 -0.73
N ASP A 162 6.11 27.27 -0.91
CA ASP A 162 5.32 27.84 0.18
C ASP A 162 4.55 26.70 0.88
N VAL A 163 4.76 26.62 2.20
CA VAL A 163 4.15 25.56 3.03
C VAL A 163 2.85 26.10 3.61
N PRO A 164 1.69 25.55 3.24
CA PRO A 164 0.41 26.05 3.70
C PRO A 164 0.22 25.81 5.21
N GLU A 165 -0.69 26.57 5.81
CA GLU A 165 -1.06 26.43 7.21
C GLU A 165 -1.51 24.99 7.55
N GLY A 166 -1.06 24.47 8.69
CA GLY A 166 -1.32 23.08 9.10
C GLY A 166 -0.30 22.06 8.60
N TYR A 167 0.69 22.48 7.79
CA TYR A 167 1.81 21.64 7.34
C TYR A 167 3.13 22.17 7.89
N ALA A 168 4.10 21.28 8.07
CA ALA A 168 5.45 21.66 8.45
C ALA A 168 6.47 20.86 7.62
N MET A 169 7.52 21.54 7.20
CA MET A 169 8.65 20.92 6.51
C MET A 169 9.86 20.91 7.44
N LYS A 170 10.46 19.74 7.60
CA LYS A 170 11.66 19.53 8.42
C LYS A 170 12.63 18.67 7.65
N TYR A 171 13.91 18.86 7.88
CA TYR A 171 14.95 17.97 7.36
C TYR A 171 15.43 17.01 8.44
N PHE A 172 15.82 15.82 8.01
CA PHE A 172 16.42 14.77 8.83
C PHE A 172 17.63 14.22 8.08
N GLY A 173 18.68 13.89 8.78
CA GLY A 173 19.89 13.28 8.22
C GLY A 173 21.11 13.51 9.11
N GLU A 174 22.21 12.84 8.77
CA GLU A 174 23.51 13.13 9.37
C GLU A 174 23.98 14.50 8.84
N GLN A 175 24.37 15.36 9.77
CA GLN A 175 24.97 16.67 9.51
C GLN A 175 26.50 16.57 9.52
#